data_8773d9904a99337a5902d51012774ffc
#
_entry.id   8773d9904a99337a5902d51012774ffc
#
_cell.length_a   1.000
_cell.length_b   1.000
_cell.length_c   1.000
_cell.angle_alpha   90.00
_cell.angle_beta   90.00
_cell.angle_gamma   90.00
#
_symmetry.space_group_name_H-M   'P 1'
#
loop_
_entity.id
_entity.type
_entity.pdbx_description
1 polymer ?
#
loop_
_entity_poly.entity_id
_entity_poly.type
_entity_poly.pdbx_seq_one_letter_code
_entity_poly.pdbx_strand_id
1 'polypeptide(L)'
;RFTAGLNLPDGMGEQGVYRKMEEISGKNTVFRHIFRGAGAYNHYIPAIVDSVASKEEFVTAYTPYQAEISQGILQTIFEYQTMICELTGMDAANASVYDGATAAAEAAAMCRDRKRSTVYISKAANPQVIQVIKTYCFGSGAPVVMVPQKDGTTDLEALERMLAQDGQAACVYIQQPNYYGLLEAGEKLEAIIHGAGAKFIMGCNPMALAVLKTPGEYGADIAVGDGQPLGMPLAFGGPYLGFMAAKSDMMRKLPGRIVGETKDSRGERAFVLTLQAREQHIRREKASSNICSNQALCALRAGVYMTAMGAEGMAEAAGQCIAKARYFRDKLREAGLVPKYDGEFFNEFVTRGPLAAEGTASEEALEDASSAEAAGAQAAAGSRILKALEAEGILGGLPLGNGEILWCVTEMNTKEEMDQAAAVVRREVKGI
;
A
#
# COMPACT_ATOMS: atom_id res chain seq x y z
N ARG A 1 -36.19 -29.44 10.06
CA ARG A 1 -35.83 -29.92 8.71
C ARG A 1 -36.46 -28.93 7.71
N PHE A 2 -35.67 -28.31 6.85
CA PHE A 2 -36.15 -27.41 5.81
C PHE A 2 -36.90 -28.26 4.75
N THR A 3 -38.16 -27.97 4.53
CA THR A 3 -39.03 -28.74 3.61
C THR A 3 -39.53 -27.95 2.43
N ALA A 4 -39.34 -26.65 2.40
CA ALA A 4 -39.65 -25.80 1.25
C ALA A 4 -38.54 -25.87 0.21
N GLY A 5 -38.89 -25.90 -1.06
CA GLY A 5 -37.93 -25.79 -2.16
C GLY A 5 -37.22 -24.42 -2.12
N LEU A 6 -35.97 -24.38 -2.55
CA LEU A 6 -35.27 -23.13 -2.75
C LEU A 6 -35.84 -22.39 -3.98
N ASN A 7 -36.14 -21.11 -3.84
CA ASN A 7 -36.55 -20.28 -4.99
C ASN A 7 -35.29 -19.85 -5.80
N LEU A 8 -34.64 -20.84 -6.39
CA LEU A 8 -33.49 -20.68 -7.26
C LEU A 8 -33.83 -21.21 -8.66
N PRO A 9 -33.31 -20.62 -9.72
CA PRO A 9 -33.43 -21.18 -11.06
C PRO A 9 -32.67 -22.51 -11.14
N ASP A 10 -33.02 -23.33 -12.10
CA ASP A 10 -32.29 -24.58 -12.40
C ASP A 10 -30.83 -24.26 -12.72
N GLY A 11 -29.95 -25.18 -12.39
CA GLY A 11 -28.52 -25.10 -12.68
C GLY A 11 -28.27 -25.04 -14.19
N MET A 12 -27.34 -24.21 -14.61
CA MET A 12 -26.89 -24.17 -16.02
C MET A 12 -25.80 -25.21 -16.25
N GLY A 13 -25.77 -25.79 -17.45
CA GLY A 13 -24.61 -26.58 -17.88
C GLY A 13 -23.37 -25.71 -18.04
N GLU A 14 -22.18 -26.32 -18.02
CA GLU A 14 -20.87 -25.67 -18.08
C GLU A 14 -20.77 -24.64 -19.21
N GLN A 15 -21.18 -25.00 -20.42
CA GLN A 15 -21.18 -24.07 -21.57
C GLN A 15 -22.06 -22.83 -21.34
N GLY A 16 -23.22 -23.02 -20.68
CA GLY A 16 -24.11 -21.91 -20.33
C GLY A 16 -23.49 -20.96 -19.33
N VAL A 17 -22.81 -21.50 -18.30
CA VAL A 17 -22.06 -20.72 -17.31
C VAL A 17 -20.93 -19.95 -18.00
N TYR A 18 -20.14 -20.60 -18.87
CA TYR A 18 -19.05 -19.97 -19.60
C TYR A 18 -19.53 -18.75 -20.39
N ARG A 19 -20.56 -18.92 -21.23
CA ARG A 19 -21.16 -17.82 -22.02
C ARG A 19 -21.68 -16.69 -21.13
N LYS A 20 -22.29 -17.03 -19.99
CA LYS A 20 -22.79 -16.03 -19.04
C LYS A 20 -21.66 -15.23 -18.39
N MET A 21 -20.55 -15.88 -18.04
CA MET A 21 -19.38 -15.22 -17.49
C MET A 21 -18.68 -14.36 -18.53
N GLU A 22 -18.59 -14.78 -19.79
CA GLU A 22 -18.09 -13.95 -20.89
C GLU A 22 -18.95 -12.68 -21.10
N GLU A 23 -20.29 -12.82 -21.09
CA GLU A 23 -21.22 -11.68 -21.18
C GLU A 23 -21.00 -10.68 -20.04
N ILE A 24 -20.83 -11.18 -18.80
CA ILE A 24 -20.57 -10.34 -17.62
C ILE A 24 -19.20 -9.68 -17.71
N SER A 25 -18.16 -10.44 -18.08
CA SER A 25 -16.79 -9.94 -18.25
C SER A 25 -16.72 -8.85 -19.32
N GLY A 26 -17.46 -9.00 -20.43
CA GLY A 26 -17.51 -8.02 -21.51
C GLY A 26 -18.12 -6.67 -21.12
N LYS A 27 -18.77 -6.57 -19.94
CA LYS A 27 -19.27 -5.28 -19.40
C LYS A 27 -18.21 -4.45 -18.71
N ASN A 28 -17.01 -5.04 -18.43
CA ASN A 28 -15.91 -4.31 -17.83
C ASN A 28 -15.21 -3.43 -18.88
N THR A 29 -14.75 -2.26 -18.43
CA THR A 29 -13.86 -1.43 -19.23
C THR A 29 -12.42 -1.83 -18.97
N VAL A 30 -11.71 -2.24 -20.01
CA VAL A 30 -10.27 -2.56 -19.94
C VAL A 30 -9.51 -1.37 -20.50
N PHE A 31 -8.79 -0.66 -19.63
CA PHE A 31 -7.97 0.48 -20.02
C PHE A 31 -6.63 0.01 -20.59
N ARG A 32 -6.17 0.65 -21.66
CA ARG A 32 -4.86 0.38 -22.26
C ARG A 32 -3.72 1.00 -21.45
N HIS A 33 -3.97 2.21 -20.94
CA HIS A 33 -2.98 3.00 -20.22
C HIS A 33 -3.55 3.37 -18.86
N ILE A 34 -2.76 3.16 -17.79
CA ILE A 34 -3.19 3.35 -16.39
C ILE A 34 -2.25 4.36 -15.74
N PHE A 35 -2.83 5.48 -15.24
CA PHE A 35 -2.14 6.51 -14.47
C PHE A 35 -2.73 6.66 -13.06
N ARG A 36 -3.27 5.57 -12.52
CA ARG A 36 -3.89 5.50 -11.20
C ARG A 36 -3.15 4.50 -10.32
N GLY A 37 -2.89 4.92 -9.06
CA GLY A 37 -2.25 4.12 -8.01
C GLY A 37 -3.07 4.16 -6.73
N ALA A 38 -2.66 4.97 -5.76
CA ALA A 38 -3.32 5.18 -4.47
C ALA A 38 -3.37 3.92 -3.59
N GLY A 39 -2.35 3.07 -3.69
CA GLY A 39 -2.19 1.87 -2.85
C GLY A 39 -2.15 0.55 -3.62
N ALA A 40 -2.50 0.54 -4.92
CA ALA A 40 -2.31 -0.60 -5.81
C ALA A 40 -1.72 -0.12 -7.14
N TYR A 41 -0.72 -0.81 -7.67
CA TYR A 41 0.14 -0.30 -8.73
C TYR A 41 0.31 -1.31 -9.85
N ASN A 42 0.29 -0.82 -11.09
CA ASN A 42 0.51 -1.64 -12.28
C ASN A 42 2.02 -1.75 -12.57
N HIS A 43 2.68 -2.73 -11.95
CA HIS A 43 4.09 -3.05 -12.18
C HIS A 43 4.25 -4.22 -13.14
N TYR A 44 5.43 -4.33 -13.78
CA TYR A 44 5.79 -5.48 -14.59
C TYR A 44 5.90 -6.75 -13.73
N ILE A 45 5.27 -7.81 -14.19
CA ILE A 45 5.32 -9.13 -13.53
C ILE A 45 6.04 -10.10 -14.48
N PRO A 46 7.25 -10.59 -14.14
CA PRO A 46 7.93 -11.60 -14.93
C PRO A 46 7.09 -12.87 -15.10
N ALA A 47 7.06 -13.45 -16.30
CA ALA A 47 6.24 -14.62 -16.62
C ALA A 47 6.53 -15.84 -15.70
N ILE A 48 7.74 -15.93 -15.17
CA ILE A 48 8.11 -16.99 -14.22
C ILE A 48 7.29 -16.96 -12.94
N VAL A 49 6.82 -15.77 -12.50
CA VAL A 49 6.02 -15.62 -11.28
C VAL A 49 4.71 -16.40 -11.41
N ASP A 50 3.99 -16.22 -12.51
CA ASP A 50 2.75 -16.97 -12.78
C ASP A 50 3.03 -18.45 -12.99
N SER A 51 4.10 -18.79 -13.72
CA SER A 51 4.50 -20.17 -13.99
C SER A 51 4.79 -20.96 -12.70
N VAL A 52 5.43 -20.34 -11.71
CA VAL A 52 5.73 -20.98 -10.43
C VAL A 52 4.49 -21.00 -9.53
N ALA A 53 3.81 -19.85 -9.38
CA ALA A 53 2.70 -19.74 -8.44
C ALA A 53 1.45 -20.57 -8.84
N SER A 54 1.32 -20.95 -10.12
CA SER A 54 0.22 -21.80 -10.61
C SER A 54 0.46 -23.29 -10.50
N LYS A 55 1.62 -23.73 -9.99
CA LYS A 55 1.90 -25.16 -9.81
C LYS A 55 0.99 -25.78 -8.77
N GLU A 56 0.56 -27.02 -9.03
CA GLU A 56 -0.39 -27.74 -8.20
C GLU A 56 0.08 -27.87 -6.75
N GLU A 57 1.38 -28.07 -6.53
CA GLU A 57 2.00 -28.21 -5.21
C GLU A 57 1.76 -26.97 -4.32
N PHE A 58 1.63 -25.79 -4.92
CA PHE A 58 1.37 -24.55 -4.19
C PHE A 58 -0.12 -24.22 -4.08
N VAL A 59 -0.87 -24.31 -5.19
CA VAL A 59 -2.28 -23.89 -5.20
C VAL A 59 -3.19 -24.81 -4.40
N THR A 60 -2.81 -26.07 -4.16
CA THR A 60 -3.57 -27.01 -3.35
C THR A 60 -3.18 -27.02 -1.87
N ALA A 61 -2.15 -26.28 -1.47
CA ALA A 61 -1.64 -26.24 -0.10
C ALA A 61 -2.47 -25.28 0.77
N TYR A 62 -3.54 -25.78 1.38
CA TYR A 62 -4.44 -24.96 2.20
C TYR A 62 -3.88 -24.63 3.60
N THR A 63 -3.32 -25.64 4.31
CA THR A 63 -2.70 -25.48 5.65
C THR A 63 -1.26 -26.00 5.65
N PRO A 64 -0.32 -25.26 5.05
CA PRO A 64 1.04 -25.75 4.81
C PRO A 64 1.95 -25.57 6.02
N TYR A 65 1.47 -25.89 7.23
CA TYR A 65 2.18 -25.59 8.48
C TYR A 65 2.61 -26.83 9.25
N GLN A 66 2.31 -28.01 8.73
CA GLN A 66 2.76 -29.28 9.31
C GLN A 66 4.17 -29.58 8.81
N ALA A 67 5.14 -29.57 9.74
CA ALA A 67 6.56 -29.75 9.39
C ALA A 67 6.85 -31.09 8.71
N GLU A 68 6.03 -32.11 9.00
CA GLU A 68 6.20 -33.48 8.47
C GLU A 68 5.94 -33.58 6.97
N ILE A 69 5.10 -32.72 6.40
CA ILE A 69 4.65 -32.84 5.01
C ILE A 69 4.77 -31.55 4.18
N SER A 70 5.10 -30.42 4.81
CA SER A 70 5.05 -29.11 4.15
C SER A 70 6.40 -28.40 4.10
N GLN A 71 7.51 -29.14 4.11
CA GLN A 71 8.85 -28.56 4.20
C GLN A 71 9.14 -27.55 3.09
N GLY A 72 8.77 -27.84 1.83
CA GLY A 72 9.02 -26.94 0.72
C GLY A 72 8.25 -25.61 0.84
N ILE A 73 7.01 -25.63 1.32
CA ILE A 73 6.22 -24.41 1.50
C ILE A 73 6.68 -23.66 2.74
N LEU A 74 7.01 -24.33 3.82
CA LEU A 74 7.61 -23.69 5.00
C LEU A 74 8.93 -23.00 4.63
N GLN A 75 9.77 -23.64 3.83
CA GLN A 75 10.99 -23.01 3.31
C GLN A 75 10.67 -21.76 2.50
N THR A 76 9.71 -21.81 1.60
CA THR A 76 9.29 -20.66 0.79
C THR A 76 8.83 -19.48 1.66
N ILE A 77 8.06 -19.75 2.72
CA ILE A 77 7.64 -18.72 3.66
C ILE A 77 8.85 -18.14 4.42
N PHE A 78 9.78 -18.99 4.84
CA PHE A 78 11.01 -18.56 5.51
C PHE A 78 11.86 -17.65 4.60
N GLU A 79 12.03 -18.02 3.34
CA GLU A 79 12.75 -17.24 2.35
C GLU A 79 12.06 -15.89 2.09
N TYR A 80 10.72 -15.87 1.96
CA TYR A 80 9.95 -14.63 1.86
C TYR A 80 10.15 -13.74 3.10
N GLN A 81 10.08 -14.28 4.31
CA GLN A 81 10.34 -13.53 5.54
C GLN A 81 11.73 -12.89 5.52
N THR A 82 12.75 -13.64 5.09
CA THR A 82 14.12 -13.14 4.94
C THR A 82 14.20 -11.99 3.95
N MET A 83 13.58 -12.14 2.78
CA MET A 83 13.57 -11.08 1.76
C MET A 83 12.86 -9.81 2.24
N ILE A 84 11.79 -9.94 3.01
CA ILE A 84 11.11 -8.78 3.62
C ILE A 84 11.99 -8.13 4.68
N CYS A 85 12.72 -8.89 5.49
CA CYS A 85 13.69 -8.33 6.43
C CYS A 85 14.79 -7.54 5.71
N GLU A 86 15.39 -8.10 4.67
CA GLU A 86 16.42 -7.43 3.86
C GLU A 86 15.88 -6.15 3.21
N LEU A 87 14.69 -6.22 2.59
CA LEU A 87 14.07 -5.09 1.90
C LEU A 87 13.71 -3.94 2.86
N THR A 88 13.32 -4.26 4.09
CA THR A 88 12.88 -3.27 5.08
C THR A 88 13.97 -2.83 6.06
N GLY A 89 15.10 -3.54 6.11
CA GLY A 89 16.15 -3.34 7.11
C GLY A 89 15.71 -3.74 8.52
N MET A 90 14.77 -4.68 8.66
CA MET A 90 14.22 -5.15 9.93
C MET A 90 14.77 -6.53 10.31
N ASP A 91 14.70 -6.87 11.62
CA ASP A 91 15.30 -8.09 12.16
C ASP A 91 14.42 -9.33 11.99
N ALA A 92 13.09 -9.17 11.93
CA ALA A 92 12.15 -10.29 11.86
C ALA A 92 10.88 -9.90 11.09
N ALA A 93 10.36 -10.83 10.28
CA ALA A 93 9.09 -10.70 9.59
C ALA A 93 8.19 -11.91 9.86
N ASN A 94 6.87 -11.73 9.71
CA ASN A 94 5.91 -12.82 9.75
C ASN A 94 5.64 -13.38 8.33
N ALA A 95 4.89 -14.48 8.26
CA ALA A 95 4.53 -15.12 6.99
C ALA A 95 3.66 -14.23 6.09
N SER A 96 2.80 -13.43 6.64
CA SER A 96 1.99 -12.34 6.08
C SER A 96 0.74 -12.06 6.93
N VAL A 97 0.04 -10.98 6.59
CA VAL A 97 -1.33 -10.69 7.00
C VAL A 97 -2.17 -10.41 5.75
N TYR A 98 -3.45 -10.00 5.90
CA TYR A 98 -4.38 -9.94 4.77
C TYR A 98 -4.00 -8.90 3.71
N ASP A 99 -3.67 -7.68 4.14
CA ASP A 99 -3.32 -6.54 3.30
C ASP A 99 -2.51 -5.49 4.10
N GLY A 100 -2.04 -4.45 3.42
CA GLY A 100 -1.23 -3.41 4.03
C GLY A 100 -1.98 -2.60 5.10
N ALA A 101 -3.27 -2.39 4.96
CA ALA A 101 -4.07 -1.66 5.94
C ALA A 101 -4.26 -2.48 7.23
N THR A 102 -4.49 -3.78 7.09
CA THR A 102 -4.50 -4.73 8.22
C THR A 102 -3.13 -4.77 8.90
N ALA A 103 -2.04 -4.81 8.12
CA ALA A 103 -0.67 -4.78 8.66
C ALA A 103 -0.44 -3.53 9.54
N ALA A 104 -0.88 -2.36 9.08
CA ALA A 104 -0.77 -1.11 9.85
C ALA A 104 -1.59 -1.13 11.14
N ALA A 105 -2.81 -1.68 11.09
CA ALA A 105 -3.68 -1.79 12.26
C ALA A 105 -3.15 -2.79 13.29
N GLU A 106 -2.63 -3.93 12.85
CA GLU A 106 -1.96 -4.91 13.71
C GLU A 106 -0.68 -4.33 14.33
N ALA A 107 0.11 -3.58 13.58
CA ALA A 107 1.29 -2.89 14.11
C ALA A 107 0.92 -1.90 15.23
N ALA A 108 -0.15 -1.13 15.04
CA ALA A 108 -0.67 -0.25 16.08
C ALA A 108 -1.12 -1.04 17.34
N ALA A 109 -1.76 -2.20 17.15
CA ALA A 109 -2.12 -3.09 18.25
C ALA A 109 -0.91 -3.64 19.00
N MET A 110 0.17 -4.00 18.27
CA MET A 110 1.43 -4.49 18.87
C MET A 110 2.12 -3.47 19.79
N CYS A 111 1.98 -2.18 19.50
CA CYS A 111 2.65 -1.12 20.24
C CYS A 111 1.96 -0.78 21.56
N ARG A 112 0.70 -1.13 21.71
CA ARG A 112 -0.11 -0.76 22.88
C ARG A 112 0.17 -1.65 24.08
N ASP A 113 0.11 -1.06 25.26
CA ASP A 113 0.13 -1.73 26.54
C ASP A 113 -0.77 -1.02 27.56
N ARG A 114 -0.69 -1.40 28.85
CA ARG A 114 -1.51 -0.82 29.93
C ARG A 114 -1.17 0.65 30.24
N LYS A 115 0.03 1.11 29.88
CA LYS A 115 0.51 2.46 30.20
C LYS A 115 0.40 3.39 28.97
N ARG A 116 0.58 2.83 27.77
CA ARG A 116 0.60 3.55 26.51
C ARG A 116 -0.42 2.93 25.56
N SER A 117 -1.45 3.68 25.19
CA SER A 117 -2.56 3.19 24.38
C SER A 117 -2.97 4.11 23.23
N THR A 118 -2.58 5.38 23.26
CA THR A 118 -2.93 6.35 22.21
C THR A 118 -2.18 6.07 20.92
N VAL A 119 -2.92 5.96 19.82
CA VAL A 119 -2.37 5.74 18.47
C VAL A 119 -2.43 7.04 17.69
N TYR A 120 -1.27 7.55 17.29
CA TYR A 120 -1.14 8.73 16.44
C TYR A 120 -1.02 8.31 14.98
N ILE A 121 -1.74 9.02 14.09
CA ILE A 121 -1.76 8.71 12.65
C ILE A 121 -1.59 10.00 11.86
N SER A 122 -0.63 10.07 10.94
CA SER A 122 -0.49 11.19 10.03
C SER A 122 -1.72 11.31 9.11
N LYS A 123 -2.23 12.53 8.93
CA LYS A 123 -3.27 12.82 7.93
C LYS A 123 -2.76 12.73 6.49
N ALA A 124 -1.44 12.67 6.28
CA ALA A 124 -0.85 12.41 4.98
C ALA A 124 -0.80 10.93 4.60
N ALA A 125 -1.25 10.01 5.46
CA ALA A 125 -1.38 8.60 5.17
C ALA A 125 -2.63 8.30 4.32
N ASN A 126 -2.63 7.12 3.66
CA ASN A 126 -3.76 6.65 2.86
C ASN A 126 -5.06 6.61 3.71
N PRO A 127 -6.15 7.26 3.26
CA PRO A 127 -7.39 7.33 4.02
C PRO A 127 -8.01 5.95 4.33
N GLN A 128 -7.82 4.94 3.48
CA GLN A 128 -8.29 3.58 3.75
C GLN A 128 -7.51 2.93 4.89
N VAL A 129 -6.19 3.11 4.92
CA VAL A 129 -5.33 2.63 6.03
C VAL A 129 -5.73 3.31 7.33
N ILE A 130 -5.93 4.63 7.33
CA ILE A 130 -6.43 5.39 8.49
C ILE A 130 -7.75 4.80 8.99
N GLN A 131 -8.68 4.48 8.09
CA GLN A 131 -9.98 3.93 8.45
C GLN A 131 -9.87 2.54 9.09
N VAL A 132 -9.00 1.67 8.58
CA VAL A 132 -8.79 0.32 9.13
C VAL A 132 -8.15 0.41 10.52
N ILE A 133 -7.11 1.25 10.71
CA ILE A 133 -6.52 1.49 12.05
C ILE A 133 -7.59 1.99 13.03
N LYS A 134 -8.43 2.95 12.63
CA LYS A 134 -9.55 3.45 13.46
C LYS A 134 -10.53 2.34 13.84
N THR A 135 -10.85 1.44 12.91
CA THR A 135 -11.75 0.30 13.15
C THR A 135 -11.20 -0.63 14.23
N TYR A 136 -9.91 -0.98 14.14
CA TYR A 136 -9.23 -1.80 15.15
C TYR A 136 -9.16 -1.09 16.51
N CYS A 137 -8.86 0.20 16.52
CA CYS A 137 -8.84 1.01 17.73
C CYS A 137 -10.20 1.13 18.37
N PHE A 138 -11.26 1.33 17.58
CA PHE A 138 -12.64 1.32 18.06
C PHE A 138 -12.99 0.01 18.76
N GLY A 139 -12.70 -1.13 18.13
CA GLY A 139 -12.99 -2.45 18.71
C GLY A 139 -12.26 -2.73 20.03
N SER A 140 -11.10 -2.09 20.24
CA SER A 140 -10.28 -2.25 21.46
C SER A 140 -10.39 -1.08 22.44
N GLY A 141 -11.18 -0.04 22.13
CA GLY A 141 -11.30 1.17 22.96
C GLY A 141 -10.04 2.04 23.01
N ALA A 142 -9.11 1.91 22.06
CA ALA A 142 -7.89 2.69 22.03
C ALA A 142 -8.13 4.10 21.46
N PRO A 143 -7.60 5.17 22.11
CA PRO A 143 -7.67 6.51 21.57
C PRO A 143 -6.89 6.64 20.26
N VAL A 144 -7.46 7.36 19.28
CA VAL A 144 -6.80 7.69 18.01
C VAL A 144 -6.68 9.20 17.88
N VAL A 145 -5.48 9.67 17.58
CA VAL A 145 -5.17 11.08 17.40
C VAL A 145 -4.64 11.31 15.99
N MET A 146 -5.25 12.23 15.25
CA MET A 146 -4.84 12.57 13.89
C MET A 146 -3.81 13.69 13.92
N VAL A 147 -2.60 13.42 13.45
CA VAL A 147 -1.54 14.42 13.27
C VAL A 147 -1.85 15.23 12.00
N PRO A 148 -1.92 16.57 12.06
CA PRO A 148 -2.16 17.38 10.86
C PRO A 148 -1.03 17.22 9.83
N GLN A 149 -1.33 17.57 8.59
CA GLN A 149 -0.34 17.71 7.53
C GLN A 149 -0.10 19.20 7.22
N LYS A 150 1.11 19.51 6.78
CA LYS A 150 1.52 20.81 6.29
C LYS A 150 2.24 20.60 4.96
N ASP A 151 1.82 21.30 3.93
CA ASP A 151 2.38 21.20 2.57
C ASP A 151 2.47 19.76 2.02
N GLY A 152 1.44 18.94 2.34
CA GLY A 152 1.34 17.54 1.90
C GLY A 152 2.14 16.53 2.71
N THR A 153 2.94 16.94 3.69
CA THR A 153 3.69 16.06 4.59
C THR A 153 3.22 16.19 6.04
N THR A 154 3.63 15.29 6.91
CA THR A 154 3.31 15.34 8.33
C THR A 154 3.84 16.62 8.96
N ASP A 155 3.00 17.38 9.69
CA ASP A 155 3.40 18.57 10.42
C ASP A 155 4.23 18.18 11.66
N LEU A 156 5.56 18.35 11.54
CA LEU A 156 6.53 17.97 12.58
C LEU A 156 6.33 18.76 13.86
N GLU A 157 6.07 20.07 13.77
CA GLU A 157 5.88 20.93 14.93
C GLU A 157 4.60 20.59 15.68
N ALA A 158 3.53 20.28 14.94
CA ALA A 158 2.29 19.81 15.55
C ALA A 158 2.49 18.45 16.22
N LEU A 159 3.17 17.50 15.56
CA LEU A 159 3.47 16.19 16.13
C LEU A 159 4.25 16.30 17.44
N GLU A 160 5.33 17.09 17.44
CA GLU A 160 6.16 17.28 18.63
C GLU A 160 5.36 17.87 19.80
N ARG A 161 4.58 18.95 19.55
CA ARG A 161 3.70 19.53 20.58
C ARG A 161 2.66 18.55 21.13
N MET A 162 2.04 17.75 20.25
CA MET A 162 1.02 16.79 20.62
C MET A 162 1.60 15.66 21.47
N LEU A 163 2.75 15.13 21.10
CA LEU A 163 3.43 14.06 21.85
C LEU A 163 3.97 14.54 23.19
N ALA A 164 4.46 15.78 23.26
CA ALA A 164 4.93 16.38 24.53
C ALA A 164 3.82 16.52 25.57
N GLN A 165 2.56 16.58 25.15
CA GLN A 165 1.39 16.70 26.02
C GLN A 165 0.74 15.35 26.37
N ASP A 166 1.14 14.25 25.72
CA ASP A 166 0.54 12.92 25.89
C ASP A 166 1.56 11.89 26.38
N GLY A 167 1.60 11.65 27.68
CA GLY A 167 2.39 10.59 28.28
C GLY A 167 1.94 9.16 27.95
N GLN A 168 0.83 8.99 27.21
CA GLN A 168 0.24 7.69 26.87
C GLN A 168 0.40 7.33 25.39
N ALA A 169 1.13 8.11 24.61
CA ALA A 169 1.40 7.82 23.20
C ALA A 169 2.06 6.43 23.06
N ALA A 170 1.39 5.49 22.41
CA ALA A 170 1.89 4.14 22.16
C ALA A 170 2.74 4.10 20.89
N CYS A 171 2.24 4.69 19.81
CA CYS A 171 2.92 4.70 18.51
C CYS A 171 2.45 5.87 17.65
N VAL A 172 3.26 6.14 16.62
CA VAL A 172 2.94 7.04 15.51
C VAL A 172 3.05 6.26 14.20
N TYR A 173 2.00 6.28 13.39
CA TYR A 173 1.99 5.72 12.05
C TYR A 173 2.27 6.82 11.02
N ILE A 174 3.31 6.62 10.22
CA ILE A 174 3.70 7.46 9.09
C ILE A 174 3.79 6.58 7.85
N GLN A 175 3.35 7.07 6.69
CA GLN A 175 3.46 6.37 5.42
C GLN A 175 4.56 7.00 4.56
N GLN A 176 5.44 6.17 3.96
CA GLN A 176 6.59 6.58 3.15
C GLN A 176 6.71 5.75 1.87
N PRO A 177 6.56 6.29 0.65
CA PRO A 177 6.01 7.62 0.39
C PRO A 177 4.59 7.77 0.93
N ASN A 178 4.16 8.99 1.22
CA ASN A 178 2.82 9.22 1.78
C ASN A 178 1.72 9.14 0.72
N TYR A 179 0.46 9.37 1.09
CA TYR A 179 -0.69 9.25 0.18
C TYR A 179 -0.63 10.20 -1.01
N TYR A 180 0.03 11.34 -0.87
CA TYR A 180 0.21 12.31 -1.95
C TYR A 180 1.45 12.04 -2.82
N GLY A 181 2.15 10.93 -2.55
CA GLY A 181 3.38 10.49 -3.22
C GLY A 181 4.66 11.11 -2.66
N LEU A 182 4.56 12.06 -1.71
CA LEU A 182 5.68 12.81 -1.17
C LEU A 182 6.52 11.99 -0.19
N LEU A 183 7.81 12.37 -0.08
CA LEU A 183 8.73 11.81 0.89
C LEU A 183 8.62 12.56 2.22
N GLU A 184 8.49 11.83 3.31
CA GLU A 184 8.43 12.35 4.68
C GLU A 184 9.86 12.54 5.25
N ALA A 185 10.01 13.42 6.22
CA ALA A 185 11.30 13.70 6.88
C ALA A 185 11.63 12.63 7.95
N GLY A 186 11.94 11.41 7.52
CA GLY A 186 12.03 10.20 8.36
C GLY A 186 12.94 10.35 9.57
N GLU A 187 14.15 10.94 9.44
CA GLU A 187 15.07 11.13 10.56
C GLU A 187 14.53 12.10 11.63
N LYS A 188 13.83 13.15 11.21
CA LYS A 188 13.21 14.10 12.15
C LYS A 188 12.01 13.47 12.84
N LEU A 189 11.23 12.69 12.11
CA LEU A 189 10.10 11.94 12.67
C LEU A 189 10.57 10.94 13.71
N GLU A 190 11.62 10.17 13.42
CA GLU A 190 12.22 9.22 14.38
C GLU A 190 12.63 9.91 15.67
N ALA A 191 13.39 11.01 15.58
CA ALA A 191 13.86 11.74 16.74
C ALA A 191 12.71 12.27 17.62
N ILE A 192 11.65 12.83 17.01
CA ILE A 192 10.45 13.31 17.71
C ILE A 192 9.70 12.16 18.39
N ILE A 193 9.47 11.07 17.66
CA ILE A 193 8.66 9.94 18.13
C ILE A 193 9.36 9.20 19.27
N HIS A 194 10.64 8.86 19.10
CA HIS A 194 11.41 8.18 20.14
C HIS A 194 11.73 9.10 21.32
N GLY A 195 11.91 10.41 21.09
CA GLY A 195 12.05 11.40 22.15
C GLY A 195 10.84 11.43 23.11
N ALA A 196 9.65 11.14 22.61
CA ALA A 196 8.43 10.97 23.42
C ALA A 196 8.26 9.54 23.99
N GLY A 197 9.15 8.62 23.65
CA GLY A 197 9.11 7.22 24.04
C GLY A 197 7.97 6.42 23.39
N ALA A 198 7.41 6.92 22.28
CA ALA A 198 6.45 6.20 21.45
C ALA A 198 7.18 5.31 20.42
N LYS A 199 6.47 4.29 19.88
CA LYS A 199 6.99 3.45 18.82
C LYS A 199 6.75 4.07 17.44
N PHE A 200 7.72 3.93 16.54
CA PHE A 200 7.63 4.41 15.17
C PHE A 200 7.19 3.27 14.23
N ILE A 201 6.00 3.39 13.64
CA ILE A 201 5.48 2.50 12.60
C ILE A 201 5.60 3.19 11.25
N MET A 202 6.36 2.61 10.32
CA MET A 202 6.47 3.11 8.96
C MET A 202 5.71 2.21 8.00
N GLY A 203 4.65 2.75 7.39
CA GLY A 203 4.00 2.15 6.23
C GLY A 203 4.80 2.48 4.96
N CYS A 204 5.12 1.48 4.13
CA CYS A 204 5.99 1.71 2.99
C CYS A 204 5.52 0.98 1.71
N ASN A 205 5.85 1.58 0.57
CA ASN A 205 5.73 0.93 -0.73
C ASN A 205 6.98 0.08 -0.96
N PRO A 206 6.87 -1.25 -1.15
CA PRO A 206 8.02 -2.13 -1.27
C PRO A 206 8.90 -1.85 -2.50
N MET A 207 8.34 -1.34 -3.60
CA MET A 207 9.13 -0.94 -4.76
C MET A 207 9.98 0.31 -4.49
N ALA A 208 9.45 1.25 -3.71
CA ALA A 208 10.20 2.45 -3.33
C ALA A 208 11.43 2.12 -2.48
N LEU A 209 11.38 1.05 -1.68
CA LEU A 209 12.50 0.62 -0.83
C LEU A 209 13.74 0.16 -1.62
N ALA A 210 13.59 -0.15 -2.90
CA ALA A 210 14.74 -0.48 -3.75
C ALA A 210 15.67 0.73 -4.03
N VAL A 211 15.19 1.96 -3.80
CA VAL A 211 15.94 3.20 -4.10
C VAL A 211 15.87 4.26 -2.99
N LEU A 212 15.00 4.07 -1.99
CA LEU A 212 14.87 4.95 -0.84
C LEU A 212 15.48 4.29 0.40
N LYS A 213 15.79 5.10 1.42
CA LYS A 213 16.15 4.57 2.73
C LYS A 213 15.07 3.64 3.27
N THR A 214 15.51 2.53 3.83
CA THR A 214 14.62 1.54 4.44
C THR A 214 14.05 2.03 5.78
N PRO A 215 12.90 1.48 6.22
CA PRO A 215 12.39 1.75 7.56
C PRO A 215 13.41 1.51 8.68
N GLY A 216 14.23 0.44 8.56
CA GLY A 216 15.30 0.15 9.50
C GLY A 216 16.36 1.24 9.58
N GLU A 217 16.79 1.80 8.45
CA GLU A 217 17.74 2.90 8.38
C GLU A 217 17.15 4.22 8.92
N TYR A 218 15.83 4.43 8.83
CA TYR A 218 15.13 5.52 9.50
C TYR A 218 14.90 5.28 10.99
N GLY A 219 15.27 4.11 11.53
CA GLY A 219 15.08 3.78 12.92
C GLY A 219 13.68 3.35 13.30
N ALA A 220 12.77 3.09 12.35
CA ALA A 220 11.43 2.60 12.64
C ALA A 220 11.46 1.31 13.48
N ASP A 221 10.49 1.14 14.38
CA ASP A 221 10.35 -0.08 15.18
C ASP A 221 9.64 -1.19 14.43
N ILE A 222 8.70 -0.81 13.54
CA ILE A 222 7.89 -1.72 12.74
C ILE A 222 7.74 -1.15 11.33
N ALA A 223 7.99 -1.99 10.33
CA ALA A 223 7.71 -1.73 8.92
C ALA A 223 6.49 -2.54 8.49
N VAL A 224 5.56 -1.89 7.79
CA VAL A 224 4.35 -2.51 7.25
C VAL A 224 4.06 -2.01 5.85
N GLY A 225 3.30 -2.76 5.09
CA GLY A 225 2.85 -2.30 3.77
C GLY A 225 2.07 -3.36 3.03
N ASP A 226 1.64 -2.99 1.83
CA ASP A 226 1.02 -3.92 0.90
C ASP A 226 2.07 -4.43 -0.09
N GLY A 227 2.19 -5.73 -0.19
CA GLY A 227 3.12 -6.40 -1.10
C GLY A 227 2.56 -6.59 -2.51
N GLN A 228 1.39 -6.01 -2.86
CA GLN A 228 0.83 -6.12 -4.21
C GLN A 228 1.85 -5.78 -5.31
N PRO A 229 2.71 -4.75 -5.19
CA PRO A 229 3.74 -4.45 -6.17
C PRO A 229 4.76 -5.57 -6.42
N LEU A 230 4.88 -6.52 -5.50
CA LEU A 230 5.82 -7.64 -5.59
C LEU A 230 5.21 -8.82 -6.36
N GLY A 231 4.79 -8.60 -7.60
CA GLY A 231 4.37 -9.65 -8.52
C GLY A 231 2.89 -10.06 -8.47
N MET A 232 2.01 -9.22 -7.91
CA MET A 232 0.57 -9.44 -7.95
C MET A 232 -0.11 -8.49 -8.94
N PRO A 233 -1.04 -8.97 -9.78
CA PRO A 233 -1.84 -8.12 -10.66
C PRO A 233 -2.82 -7.28 -9.82
N LEU A 234 -3.43 -6.27 -10.44
CA LEU A 234 -4.43 -5.42 -9.77
C LEU A 234 -5.67 -6.19 -9.32
N ALA A 235 -6.08 -7.24 -10.06
CA ALA A 235 -7.07 -8.27 -9.70
C ALA A 235 -8.34 -7.72 -9.00
N PHE A 236 -8.85 -6.57 -9.44
CA PHE A 236 -10.06 -5.92 -8.90
C PHE A 236 -10.07 -5.71 -7.37
N GLY A 237 -8.90 -5.55 -6.77
CA GLY A 237 -8.73 -5.30 -5.33
C GLY A 237 -8.31 -6.50 -4.49
N GLY A 238 -7.84 -7.56 -5.12
CA GLY A 238 -7.23 -8.64 -4.37
C GLY A 238 -7.45 -10.06 -4.91
N PRO A 239 -6.89 -11.06 -4.20
CA PRO A 239 -6.16 -10.93 -2.94
C PRO A 239 -4.84 -10.18 -3.09
N TYR A 240 -4.48 -9.37 -2.08
CA TYR A 240 -3.18 -8.70 -1.96
C TYR A 240 -2.35 -9.34 -0.84
N LEU A 241 -1.36 -8.63 -0.30
CA LEU A 241 -0.39 -9.21 0.62
C LEU A 241 0.04 -8.19 1.68
N GLY A 242 -0.46 -8.30 2.90
CA GLY A 242 0.06 -7.50 4.00
C GLY A 242 1.41 -8.04 4.47
N PHE A 243 2.48 -7.25 4.43
CA PHE A 243 3.74 -7.60 5.05
C PHE A 243 3.95 -6.83 6.35
N MET A 244 4.61 -7.49 7.31
CA MET A 244 4.98 -6.92 8.59
C MET A 244 6.37 -7.39 8.96
N ALA A 245 7.24 -6.44 9.28
CA ALA A 245 8.56 -6.71 9.83
C ALA A 245 8.84 -5.77 11.01
N ALA A 246 9.68 -6.19 11.95
CA ALA A 246 9.92 -5.45 13.17
C ALA A 246 11.34 -5.66 13.70
N LYS A 247 11.79 -4.75 14.57
CA LYS A 247 13.01 -4.93 15.35
C LYS A 247 12.88 -6.15 16.28
N SER A 248 13.99 -6.75 16.66
CA SER A 248 14.07 -8.00 17.44
C SER A 248 13.32 -7.93 18.76
N ASP A 249 13.28 -6.78 19.44
CA ASP A 249 12.53 -6.57 20.68
C ASP A 249 11.02 -6.66 20.50
N MET A 250 10.51 -6.43 19.29
CA MET A 250 9.10 -6.52 18.92
C MET A 250 8.71 -7.88 18.33
N MET A 251 9.65 -8.74 17.95
CA MET A 251 9.42 -10.02 17.26
C MET A 251 8.36 -10.89 17.96
N ARG A 252 8.38 -10.96 19.31
CA ARG A 252 7.41 -11.75 20.09
C ARG A 252 5.99 -11.18 20.10
N LYS A 253 5.78 -9.98 19.54
CA LYS A 253 4.47 -9.34 19.41
C LYS A 253 3.93 -9.42 17.98
N LEU A 254 4.75 -9.80 16.99
CA LEU A 254 4.30 -9.96 15.59
C LEU A 254 3.11 -10.90 15.52
N PRO A 255 1.99 -10.52 14.87
CA PRO A 255 0.83 -11.39 14.68
C PRO A 255 1.09 -12.44 13.59
N GLY A 256 0.18 -13.39 13.48
CA GLY A 256 0.21 -14.39 12.40
C GLY A 256 1.31 -15.44 12.55
N ARG A 257 1.56 -16.20 11.51
CA ARG A 257 2.53 -17.29 11.48
C ARG A 257 3.95 -16.76 11.33
N ILE A 258 4.91 -17.44 11.97
CA ILE A 258 6.34 -17.23 11.77
C ILE A 258 6.99 -18.59 11.57
N VAL A 259 7.72 -18.74 10.48
CA VAL A 259 8.51 -19.93 10.19
C VAL A 259 9.94 -19.71 10.63
N GLY A 260 10.50 -20.70 11.29
CA GLY A 260 11.91 -20.73 11.71
C GLY A 260 12.65 -21.90 11.08
N GLU A 261 13.96 -21.76 10.94
CA GLU A 261 14.86 -22.83 10.53
C GLU A 261 15.27 -23.67 11.76
N THR A 262 15.38 -24.97 11.56
CA THR A 262 15.80 -25.94 12.54
C THR A 262 16.56 -27.11 11.89
N LYS A 263 16.84 -28.14 12.63
CA LYS A 263 17.38 -29.42 12.13
C LYS A 263 16.45 -30.55 12.46
N ASP A 264 16.34 -31.51 11.54
CA ASP A 264 15.58 -32.75 11.76
C ASP A 264 16.36 -33.75 12.63
N SER A 265 15.78 -34.93 12.87
CA SER A 265 16.39 -35.99 13.67
C SER A 265 17.70 -36.55 13.07
N ARG A 266 17.98 -36.28 11.79
CA ARG A 266 19.22 -36.66 11.10
C ARG A 266 20.25 -35.54 11.06
N GLY A 267 19.89 -34.36 11.58
CA GLY A 267 20.71 -33.16 11.57
C GLY A 267 20.64 -32.37 10.27
N GLU A 268 19.71 -32.71 9.37
CA GLU A 268 19.47 -32.00 8.12
C GLU A 268 18.65 -30.72 8.35
N ARG A 269 18.82 -29.73 7.49
CA ARG A 269 18.09 -28.47 7.53
C ARG A 269 16.59 -28.72 7.37
N ALA A 270 15.79 -28.13 8.25
CA ALA A 270 14.34 -28.26 8.28
C ALA A 270 13.66 -26.96 8.70
N PHE A 271 12.37 -26.82 8.45
CA PHE A 271 11.57 -25.65 8.74
C PHE A 271 10.36 -25.99 9.58
N VAL A 272 10.03 -25.15 10.55
CA VAL A 272 8.91 -25.34 11.47
C VAL A 272 8.23 -24.02 11.80
N LEU A 273 6.97 -24.07 12.24
CA LEU A 273 6.35 -22.91 12.90
C LEU A 273 7.04 -22.65 14.24
N THR A 274 7.33 -21.40 14.51
CA THR A 274 7.92 -20.95 15.77
C THR A 274 7.05 -19.90 16.46
N LEU A 275 7.33 -19.62 17.75
CA LEU A 275 6.64 -18.63 18.58
C LEU A 275 5.10 -18.80 18.62
N GLN A 276 4.57 -20.00 18.44
CA GLN A 276 3.14 -20.28 18.37
C GLN A 276 2.36 -19.94 19.65
N ALA A 277 3.01 -19.93 20.81
CA ALA A 277 2.38 -19.68 22.11
C ALA A 277 1.65 -18.30 22.20
N ARG A 278 1.93 -17.37 21.29
CA ARG A 278 1.29 -16.04 21.22
C ARG A 278 0.03 -16.02 20.35
N GLU A 279 -0.21 -17.06 19.56
CA GLU A 279 -1.25 -17.12 18.56
C GLU A 279 -2.65 -17.34 19.16
N GLN A 280 -3.68 -16.90 18.44
CA GLN A 280 -5.07 -16.91 18.86
C GLN A 280 -5.59 -18.30 19.22
N HIS A 281 -5.21 -19.36 18.51
CA HIS A 281 -5.67 -20.73 18.78
C HIS A 281 -5.13 -21.29 20.12
N ILE A 282 -4.05 -20.71 20.67
CA ILE A 282 -3.48 -21.06 21.97
C ILE A 282 -3.93 -20.05 23.05
N ARG A 283 -3.76 -18.76 22.80
CA ARG A 283 -4.05 -17.68 23.76
C ARG A 283 -5.56 -17.37 23.88
N ARG A 284 -6.35 -17.73 22.88
CA ARG A 284 -7.80 -17.46 22.79
C ARG A 284 -8.12 -15.99 23.02
N GLU A 285 -8.96 -15.66 23.98
CA GLU A 285 -9.37 -14.28 24.33
C GLU A 285 -8.22 -13.38 24.83
N LYS A 286 -7.08 -13.98 25.18
CA LYS A 286 -5.88 -13.26 25.62
C LYS A 286 -4.88 -13.01 24.49
N ALA A 287 -5.19 -13.41 23.25
CA ALA A 287 -4.34 -13.15 22.12
C ALA A 287 -4.35 -11.63 21.79
N SER A 288 -3.20 -11.11 21.40
CA SER A 288 -3.07 -9.73 20.96
C SER A 288 -3.64 -9.48 19.56
N SER A 289 -3.84 -10.54 18.77
CA SER A 289 -4.35 -10.49 17.40
C SER A 289 -5.25 -11.70 17.13
N ASN A 290 -6.24 -11.51 16.26
CA ASN A 290 -7.12 -12.55 15.75
C ASN A 290 -6.67 -13.11 14.38
N ILE A 291 -5.52 -12.70 13.87
CA ILE A 291 -4.94 -13.23 12.63
C ILE A 291 -4.69 -14.72 12.78
N CYS A 292 -5.31 -15.51 11.90
CA CYS A 292 -5.13 -16.96 11.81
C CYS A 292 -4.69 -17.37 10.40
N SER A 293 -5.52 -17.11 9.39
CA SER A 293 -5.15 -17.26 7.98
C SER A 293 -4.29 -16.10 7.52
N ASN A 294 -3.58 -16.30 6.41
CA ASN A 294 -2.74 -15.29 5.79
C ASN A 294 -2.71 -15.48 4.26
N GLN A 295 -1.87 -14.75 3.56
CA GLN A 295 -1.76 -14.76 2.11
C GLN A 295 -0.52 -15.56 1.65
N ALA A 296 -0.40 -16.82 2.06
CA ALA A 296 0.79 -17.64 1.81
C ALA A 296 1.13 -17.79 0.32
N LEU A 297 0.13 -17.95 -0.57
CA LEU A 297 0.36 -18.01 -2.01
C LEU A 297 0.83 -16.66 -2.58
N CYS A 298 0.29 -15.54 -2.08
CA CYS A 298 0.77 -14.21 -2.44
C CYS A 298 2.20 -13.96 -1.92
N ALA A 299 2.53 -14.43 -0.72
CA ALA A 299 3.89 -14.38 -0.18
C ALA A 299 4.88 -15.17 -1.04
N LEU A 300 4.48 -16.38 -1.51
CA LEU A 300 5.25 -17.16 -2.48
C LEU A 300 5.45 -16.37 -3.78
N ARG A 301 4.39 -15.77 -4.34
CA ARG A 301 4.50 -14.93 -5.55
C ARG A 301 5.51 -13.80 -5.35
N ALA A 302 5.43 -13.10 -4.21
CA ALA A 302 6.36 -12.03 -3.85
C ALA A 302 7.81 -12.53 -3.73
N GLY A 303 8.04 -13.70 -3.12
CA GLY A 303 9.35 -14.33 -3.06
C GLY A 303 9.92 -14.65 -4.44
N VAL A 304 9.11 -15.25 -5.32
CA VAL A 304 9.49 -15.54 -6.71
C VAL A 304 9.77 -14.26 -7.49
N TYR A 305 8.94 -13.22 -7.31
CA TYR A 305 9.14 -11.92 -7.94
C TYR A 305 10.47 -11.28 -7.52
N MET A 306 10.73 -11.17 -6.22
CA MET A 306 11.98 -10.60 -5.70
C MET A 306 13.20 -11.40 -6.16
N THR A 307 13.10 -12.74 -6.24
CA THR A 307 14.15 -13.60 -6.77
C THR A 307 14.38 -13.37 -8.26
N ALA A 308 13.32 -13.25 -9.06
CA ALA A 308 13.40 -13.06 -10.51
C ALA A 308 13.95 -11.68 -10.90
N MET A 309 13.53 -10.64 -10.18
CA MET A 309 13.99 -9.26 -10.41
C MET A 309 15.39 -9.03 -9.85
N GLY A 310 15.68 -9.62 -8.69
CA GLY A 310 16.88 -9.31 -7.92
C GLY A 310 16.94 -7.85 -7.47
N ALA A 311 17.96 -7.48 -6.71
CA ALA A 311 18.16 -6.11 -6.24
C ALA A 311 18.31 -5.10 -7.39
N GLU A 312 19.06 -5.47 -8.42
CA GLU A 312 19.31 -4.61 -9.58
C GLU A 312 18.04 -4.36 -10.40
N GLY A 313 17.25 -5.40 -10.69
CA GLY A 313 15.99 -5.25 -11.45
C GLY A 313 14.93 -4.46 -10.69
N MET A 314 14.84 -4.64 -9.38
CA MET A 314 13.95 -3.83 -8.54
C MET A 314 14.40 -2.36 -8.51
N ALA A 315 15.69 -2.09 -8.35
CA ALA A 315 16.24 -0.73 -8.36
C ALA A 315 16.04 -0.05 -9.73
N GLU A 316 16.22 -0.78 -10.84
CA GLU A 316 15.96 -0.27 -12.19
C GLU A 316 14.49 0.10 -12.37
N ALA A 317 13.55 -0.81 -12.02
CA ALA A 317 12.12 -0.55 -12.10
C ALA A 317 11.72 0.68 -11.27
N ALA A 318 12.19 0.76 -10.03
CA ALA A 318 11.94 1.90 -9.14
C ALA A 318 12.54 3.21 -9.69
N GLY A 319 13.75 3.17 -10.24
CA GLY A 319 14.40 4.31 -10.88
C GLY A 319 13.60 4.81 -12.10
N GLN A 320 13.08 3.89 -12.92
CA GLN A 320 12.19 4.24 -14.03
C GLN A 320 10.89 4.88 -13.54
N CYS A 321 10.29 4.37 -12.45
CA CYS A 321 9.10 4.99 -11.85
C CYS A 321 9.36 6.46 -11.50
N ILE A 322 10.46 6.78 -10.81
CA ILE A 322 10.83 8.16 -10.45
C ILE A 322 11.03 9.02 -11.71
N ALA A 323 11.83 8.55 -12.64
CA ALA A 323 12.17 9.33 -13.85
C ALA A 323 10.95 9.63 -14.70
N LYS A 324 10.10 8.63 -14.92
CA LYS A 324 8.87 8.74 -15.71
C LYS A 324 7.81 9.59 -15.01
N ALA A 325 7.67 9.48 -13.69
CA ALA A 325 6.75 10.30 -12.92
C ALA A 325 7.13 11.79 -12.96
N ARG A 326 8.43 12.12 -12.85
CA ARG A 326 8.93 13.48 -13.03
C ARG A 326 8.67 14.01 -14.43
N TYR A 327 8.96 13.21 -15.45
CA TYR A 327 8.64 13.54 -16.84
C TYR A 327 7.16 13.84 -17.04
N PHE A 328 6.28 12.97 -16.56
CA PHE A 328 4.83 13.12 -16.73
C PHE A 328 4.29 14.33 -15.97
N ARG A 329 4.74 14.57 -14.74
CA ARG A 329 4.41 15.78 -13.98
C ARG A 329 4.73 17.05 -14.78
N ASP A 330 5.92 17.12 -15.38
CA ASP A 330 6.33 18.28 -16.17
C ASP A 330 5.50 18.41 -17.44
N LYS A 331 5.13 17.31 -18.11
CA LYS A 331 4.20 17.33 -19.25
C LYS A 331 2.80 17.78 -18.89
N LEU A 332 2.29 17.38 -17.74
CA LEU A 332 0.99 17.86 -17.25
C LEU A 332 1.04 19.35 -16.88
N ARG A 333 2.16 19.84 -16.34
CA ARG A 333 2.39 21.28 -16.10
C ARG A 333 2.39 22.08 -17.44
N GLU A 334 3.08 21.60 -18.45
CA GLU A 334 3.04 22.17 -19.81
C GLU A 334 1.63 22.12 -20.43
N ALA A 335 0.81 21.16 -20.03
CA ALA A 335 -0.59 21.03 -20.46
C ALA A 335 -1.55 21.94 -19.69
N GLY A 336 -1.09 22.63 -18.62
CA GLY A 336 -1.86 23.59 -17.83
C GLY A 336 -2.39 23.08 -16.50
N LEU A 337 -1.96 21.88 -16.04
CA LEU A 337 -2.21 21.44 -14.67
C LEU A 337 -1.05 21.86 -13.75
N VAL A 338 -1.37 22.36 -12.57
CA VAL A 338 -0.35 22.84 -11.63
C VAL A 338 -0.05 21.76 -10.58
N PRO A 339 1.22 21.35 -10.38
CA PRO A 339 1.59 20.53 -9.23
C PRO A 339 1.12 21.19 -7.93
N LYS A 340 0.49 20.41 -7.05
CA LYS A 340 -0.03 20.93 -5.77
C LYS A 340 1.06 21.14 -4.74
N TYR A 341 2.08 20.27 -4.77
CA TYR A 341 3.17 20.24 -3.80
C TYR A 341 4.52 20.25 -4.52
N ASP A 342 5.51 20.90 -3.92
CA ASP A 342 6.88 21.04 -4.45
C ASP A 342 7.88 20.04 -3.84
N GLY A 343 7.42 19.14 -2.95
CA GLY A 343 8.25 18.13 -2.29
C GLY A 343 8.80 17.06 -3.23
N GLU A 344 9.86 16.39 -2.79
CA GLU A 344 10.35 15.17 -3.45
C GLU A 344 9.29 14.07 -3.36
N PHE A 345 9.15 13.29 -4.43
CA PHE A 345 8.15 12.23 -4.54
C PHE A 345 8.71 11.01 -5.28
N PHE A 346 8.06 9.86 -5.10
CA PHE A 346 8.47 8.62 -5.74
C PHE A 346 7.82 8.46 -7.13
N ASN A 347 6.61 7.93 -7.19
CA ASN A 347 5.91 7.59 -8.43
C ASN A 347 4.49 8.15 -8.50
N GLU A 348 4.06 8.83 -7.46
CA GLU A 348 2.77 9.51 -7.38
C GLU A 348 2.96 11.00 -7.10
N PHE A 349 2.08 11.83 -7.63
CA PHE A 349 2.07 13.27 -7.41
C PHE A 349 0.66 13.84 -7.63
N VAL A 350 0.36 14.95 -6.96
CA VAL A 350 -0.96 15.61 -7.05
C VAL A 350 -0.85 16.85 -7.94
N THR A 351 -1.83 17.00 -8.84
CA THR A 351 -2.04 18.26 -9.57
C THR A 351 -3.36 18.91 -9.16
N ARG A 352 -3.44 20.23 -9.29
CA ARG A 352 -4.68 21.01 -9.25
C ARG A 352 -5.18 21.23 -10.66
N GLY A 353 -6.49 21.46 -10.79
CA GLY A 353 -7.14 21.83 -12.04
C GLY A 353 -6.55 23.12 -12.64
N PRO A 354 -6.87 23.42 -13.91
CA PRO A 354 -6.33 24.59 -14.58
C PRO A 354 -6.66 25.85 -13.78
N LEU A 355 -5.66 26.72 -13.64
CA LEU A 355 -5.89 28.09 -13.22
C LEU A 355 -6.81 28.76 -14.27
N ALA A 356 -7.79 29.57 -13.84
CA ALA A 356 -8.58 30.41 -14.75
C ALA A 356 -7.64 31.15 -15.69
N ALA A 357 -8.02 31.27 -16.98
CA ALA A 357 -7.21 31.80 -18.06
C ALA A 357 -6.37 33.01 -17.67
N GLU A 358 -5.11 33.03 -18.12
CA GLU A 358 -4.15 34.11 -17.95
C GLU A 358 -4.79 35.49 -18.19
N GLY A 359 -4.84 36.27 -17.14
CA GLY A 359 -5.27 37.66 -17.20
C GLY A 359 -5.03 38.43 -15.91
N THR A 360 -5.14 37.82 -14.75
CA THR A 360 -5.04 38.58 -13.50
C THR A 360 -4.89 37.64 -12.27
N ALA A 361 -3.91 36.79 -12.19
CA ALA A 361 -3.68 36.08 -10.95
C ALA A 361 -2.20 36.23 -10.52
N SER A 362 -1.94 37.19 -9.64
CA SER A 362 -0.78 37.21 -8.75
C SER A 362 -0.87 36.00 -7.78
N GLU A 363 0.25 35.55 -7.23
CA GLU A 363 0.29 34.46 -6.22
C GLU A 363 -0.68 34.73 -5.05
N GLU A 364 -1.01 35.98 -4.74
CA GLU A 364 -2.01 36.40 -3.75
C GLU A 364 -3.46 36.01 -4.14
N ALA A 365 -3.78 35.91 -5.44
CA ALA A 365 -5.13 35.49 -5.89
C ALA A 365 -5.34 33.95 -5.77
N LEU A 366 -4.29 33.17 -5.54
CA LEU A 366 -4.36 31.72 -5.33
C LEU A 366 -4.80 31.36 -3.89
N GLU A 367 -4.58 32.24 -2.93
CA GLU A 367 -5.03 32.04 -1.55
C GLU A 367 -6.52 32.38 -1.35
N ASP A 368 -7.13 33.20 -2.24
CA ASP A 368 -8.50 33.68 -2.12
C ASP A 368 -9.55 32.84 -2.90
N ALA A 369 -9.16 31.68 -3.48
CA ALA A 369 -10.08 30.70 -4.08
C ALA A 369 -10.96 29.98 -3.03
N SER A 370 -11.33 30.66 -1.94
CA SER A 370 -12.23 30.20 -0.88
C SER A 370 -13.71 30.26 -1.26
N SER A 371 -14.07 30.72 -2.48
CA SER A 371 -15.47 30.70 -2.89
C SER A 371 -15.87 29.28 -3.33
N ALA A 372 -17.02 28.82 -2.85
CA ALA A 372 -17.61 27.53 -3.20
C ALA A 372 -17.80 27.39 -4.73
N GLU A 373 -17.93 28.47 -5.46
CA GLU A 373 -18.03 28.52 -6.92
C GLU A 373 -16.71 28.17 -7.62
N ALA A 374 -15.57 28.69 -7.15
CA ALA A 374 -14.26 28.38 -7.71
C ALA A 374 -13.89 26.90 -7.47
N ALA A 375 -14.16 26.37 -6.27
CA ALA A 375 -13.97 24.96 -5.95
C ALA A 375 -14.88 24.06 -6.80
N GLY A 376 -16.12 24.46 -7.05
CA GLY A 376 -17.05 23.76 -7.93
C GLY A 376 -16.57 23.72 -9.39
N ALA A 377 -16.09 24.83 -9.92
CA ALA A 377 -15.53 24.93 -11.27
C ALA A 377 -14.29 24.05 -11.46
N GLN A 378 -13.38 24.05 -10.49
CA GLN A 378 -12.18 23.19 -10.50
C GLN A 378 -12.56 21.70 -10.44
N ALA A 379 -13.53 21.31 -9.61
CA ALA A 379 -14.02 19.93 -9.53
C ALA A 379 -14.64 19.47 -10.85
N ALA A 380 -15.41 20.35 -11.52
CA ALA A 380 -16.02 20.09 -12.83
C ALA A 380 -14.93 19.93 -13.91
N ALA A 381 -13.88 20.75 -13.89
CA ALA A 381 -12.76 20.67 -14.81
C ALA A 381 -11.97 19.36 -14.64
N GLY A 382 -11.65 18.96 -13.42
CA GLY A 382 -11.01 17.68 -13.14
C GLY A 382 -11.82 16.48 -13.63
N SER A 383 -13.14 16.48 -13.39
CA SER A 383 -14.04 15.43 -13.89
C SER A 383 -14.10 15.37 -15.42
N ARG A 384 -14.08 16.51 -16.10
CA ARG A 384 -14.07 16.57 -17.56
C ARG A 384 -12.79 16.00 -18.15
N ILE A 385 -11.64 16.35 -17.59
CA ILE A 385 -10.33 15.82 -18.00
C ILE A 385 -10.31 14.29 -17.86
N LEU A 386 -10.73 13.75 -16.71
CA LEU A 386 -10.76 12.31 -16.49
C LEU A 386 -11.69 11.58 -17.47
N LYS A 387 -12.89 12.13 -17.76
CA LYS A 387 -13.81 11.56 -18.75
C LYS A 387 -13.24 11.60 -20.17
N ALA A 388 -12.52 12.66 -20.54
CA ALA A 388 -11.88 12.74 -21.84
C ALA A 388 -10.76 11.70 -22.00
N LEU A 389 -9.99 11.44 -20.94
CA LEU A 389 -9.00 10.36 -20.90
C LEU A 389 -9.67 8.98 -21.04
N GLU A 390 -10.76 8.74 -20.31
CA GLU A 390 -11.53 7.49 -20.39
C GLU A 390 -12.05 7.23 -21.80
N ALA A 391 -12.51 8.27 -22.50
CA ALA A 391 -13.00 8.16 -23.88
C ALA A 391 -11.90 7.73 -24.88
N GLU A 392 -10.63 7.95 -24.53
CA GLU A 392 -9.46 7.51 -25.31
C GLU A 392 -8.82 6.21 -24.76
N GLY A 393 -9.50 5.51 -23.83
CA GLY A 393 -9.03 4.25 -23.27
C GLY A 393 -7.92 4.42 -22.23
N ILE A 394 -7.80 5.60 -21.64
CA ILE A 394 -6.80 5.95 -20.63
C ILE A 394 -7.48 6.07 -19.27
N LEU A 395 -7.07 5.26 -18.29
CA LEU A 395 -7.48 5.47 -16.90
C LEU A 395 -6.59 6.56 -16.29
N GLY A 396 -7.14 7.77 -16.19
CA GLY A 396 -6.48 8.91 -15.56
C GLY A 396 -6.29 8.73 -14.06
N GLY A 397 -5.64 9.70 -13.41
CA GLY A 397 -5.37 9.67 -11.98
C GLY A 397 -6.63 9.56 -11.11
N LEU A 398 -6.45 9.46 -9.79
CA LEU A 398 -7.55 9.39 -8.83
C LEU A 398 -8.02 10.81 -8.47
N PRO A 399 -9.33 11.14 -8.62
CA PRO A 399 -9.84 12.41 -8.13
C PRO A 399 -9.84 12.45 -6.59
N LEU A 400 -9.22 13.49 -6.02
CA LEU A 400 -9.16 13.71 -4.56
C LEU A 400 -10.23 14.69 -4.05
N GLY A 401 -11.05 15.24 -4.94
CA GLY A 401 -11.97 16.36 -4.66
C GLY A 401 -11.36 17.70 -5.05
N ASN A 402 -12.19 18.76 -5.10
CA ASN A 402 -11.79 20.15 -5.39
C ASN A 402 -10.93 20.31 -6.67
N GLY A 403 -11.11 19.44 -7.67
CA GLY A 403 -10.33 19.46 -8.91
C GLY A 403 -8.92 18.90 -8.78
N GLU A 404 -8.55 18.37 -7.66
CA GLU A 404 -7.26 17.72 -7.43
C GLU A 404 -7.27 16.29 -7.98
N ILE A 405 -6.17 15.91 -8.62
CA ILE A 405 -5.98 14.58 -9.21
C ILE A 405 -4.64 14.02 -8.73
N LEU A 406 -4.67 12.85 -8.11
CA LEU A 406 -3.49 12.06 -7.77
C LEU A 406 -3.12 11.17 -8.96
N TRP A 407 -1.98 11.42 -9.56
CA TRP A 407 -1.44 10.66 -10.69
C TRP A 407 -0.42 9.63 -10.19
N CYS A 408 -0.37 8.52 -10.89
CA CYS A 408 0.63 7.47 -10.65
C CYS A 408 1.30 7.10 -11.97
N VAL A 409 2.61 6.90 -11.94
CA VAL A 409 3.40 6.41 -13.07
C VAL A 409 4.30 5.29 -12.59
N THR A 410 4.36 4.21 -13.36
CA THR A 410 5.25 3.09 -13.09
C THR A 410 6.19 2.86 -14.27
N GLU A 411 7.09 1.88 -14.15
CA GLU A 411 7.97 1.48 -15.26
C GLU A 411 7.18 0.96 -16.46
N MET A 412 5.92 0.57 -16.26
CA MET A 412 5.02 0.10 -17.34
C MET A 412 4.58 1.20 -18.29
N ASN A 413 4.53 2.46 -17.83
CA ASN A 413 4.12 3.57 -18.68
C ASN A 413 5.24 3.93 -19.67
N THR A 414 4.88 4.06 -20.95
CA THR A 414 5.81 4.52 -21.98
C THR A 414 5.78 6.05 -22.12
N LYS A 415 6.81 6.61 -22.77
CA LYS A 415 6.87 8.04 -23.07
C LYS A 415 5.70 8.47 -23.95
N GLU A 416 5.37 7.66 -24.96
CA GLU A 416 4.29 7.89 -25.93
C GLU A 416 2.93 7.96 -25.23
N GLU A 417 2.67 7.05 -24.27
CA GLU A 417 1.43 7.05 -23.48
C GLU A 417 1.29 8.30 -22.61
N MET A 418 2.39 8.72 -21.96
CA MET A 418 2.43 9.94 -21.17
C MET A 418 2.22 11.20 -22.03
N ASP A 419 2.83 11.25 -23.21
CA ASP A 419 2.66 12.36 -24.16
C ASP A 419 1.21 12.40 -24.69
N GLN A 420 0.59 11.24 -24.98
CA GLN A 420 -0.81 11.14 -25.38
C GLN A 420 -1.75 11.65 -24.28
N ALA A 421 -1.56 11.18 -23.05
CA ALA A 421 -2.38 11.62 -21.91
C ALA A 421 -2.25 13.14 -21.69
N ALA A 422 -1.03 13.68 -21.74
CA ALA A 422 -0.79 15.13 -21.63
C ALA A 422 -1.45 15.93 -22.78
N ALA A 423 -1.48 15.38 -24.00
CA ALA A 423 -2.15 16.02 -25.14
C ALA A 423 -3.67 16.09 -24.93
N VAL A 424 -4.30 15.03 -24.40
CA VAL A 424 -5.72 15.04 -24.02
C VAL A 424 -5.98 16.12 -22.96
N VAL A 425 -5.18 16.14 -21.89
CA VAL A 425 -5.28 17.14 -20.82
C VAL A 425 -5.18 18.56 -21.40
N ARG A 426 -4.18 18.82 -22.26
CA ARG A 426 -3.95 20.14 -22.89
C ARG A 426 -5.16 20.60 -23.71
N ARG A 427 -5.82 19.67 -24.44
CA ARG A 427 -7.02 19.98 -25.22
C ARG A 427 -8.18 20.42 -24.33
N GLU A 428 -8.37 19.69 -23.22
CA GLU A 428 -9.46 19.96 -22.29
C GLU A 428 -9.24 21.25 -21.47
N VAL A 429 -7.99 21.53 -21.12
CA VAL A 429 -7.61 22.77 -20.43
C VAL A 429 -7.79 24.00 -21.33
N LYS A 430 -7.41 23.93 -22.62
CA LYS A 430 -7.56 25.03 -23.57
C LYS A 430 -9.01 25.29 -23.97
N GLY A 431 -9.90 24.31 -23.83
CA GLY A 431 -11.33 24.43 -24.07
C GLY A 431 -12.13 25.01 -22.90
N ILE A 432 -11.40 25.28 -21.79
CA ILE A 432 -11.96 25.99 -20.63
C ILE A 432 -11.75 27.49 -20.78
#